data_41e5252eda924f3a23fd87fc44834b50
#
_entry.id   41e5252eda924f3a23fd87fc44834b50
#
_cell.length_a   1.000
_cell.length_b   1.000
_cell.length_c   1.000
_cell.angle_alpha   90.00
_cell.angle_beta   90.00
_cell.angle_gamma   90.00
#
_symmetry.space_group_name_H-M   'P 1'
#
loop_
_entity.id
_entity.type
_entity.pdbx_description
1 polymer ?
#
loop_
_entity_poly.entity_id
_entity_poly.type
_entity_poly.pdbx_seq_one_letter_code
_entity_poly.pdbx_strand_id
1 'polypeptide(L)'
;MIISLVAAMGNGRVIGIENRLPWRLPADMKHFRILTMGKPVLMGRKTFESVGKPLAGRTNIVVTQDKTYQPIGVKVAHTIDEALAIAGEAQEVMVIGGASFYMQLLPRAQRLHLTEIHHDFAGDAFFPAWDSAEWHEVHRDDHAPDGDNAYPYSFVTLERCRPSSEP
;
A
#
# COMPACT_ATOMS: atom_id res chain seq x y z
N MET A 1 -0.42 -17.23 -2.69
CA MET A 1 0.13 -15.87 -2.52
C MET A 1 -0.97 -14.92 -2.09
N ILE A 2 -0.74 -14.18 -1.03
CA ILE A 2 -1.65 -13.14 -0.56
C ILE A 2 -1.23 -11.82 -1.20
N ILE A 3 -2.17 -11.12 -1.81
CA ILE A 3 -1.94 -9.77 -2.30
C ILE A 3 -2.52 -8.82 -1.26
N SER A 4 -1.64 -8.00 -0.66
CA SER A 4 -1.99 -7.03 0.36
C SER A 4 -1.76 -5.63 -0.16
N LEU A 5 -2.73 -4.73 0.04
CA LEU A 5 -2.54 -3.32 -0.22
C LEU A 5 -2.13 -2.64 1.08
N VAL A 6 -1.11 -1.81 1.04
CA VAL A 6 -0.58 -1.09 2.20
C VAL A 6 -0.70 0.40 1.93
N ALA A 7 -1.44 1.12 2.76
CA ALA A 7 -1.66 2.54 2.58
C ALA A 7 -1.89 3.25 3.91
N ALA A 8 -1.45 4.49 3.99
CA ALA A 8 -1.89 5.44 5.01
C ALA A 8 -2.85 6.41 4.35
N MET A 9 -3.92 6.78 5.04
CA MET A 9 -4.92 7.69 4.50
C MET A 9 -5.50 8.60 5.59
N GLY A 10 -5.72 9.85 5.22
CA GLY A 10 -6.48 10.78 6.05
C GLY A 10 -7.98 10.58 5.85
N ASN A 11 -8.78 11.41 6.49
CA ASN A 11 -10.23 11.38 6.35
C ASN A 11 -10.60 11.55 4.86
N GLY A 12 -11.66 10.86 4.42
CA GLY A 12 -12.06 10.86 3.02
C GLY A 12 -11.14 10.04 2.12
N ARG A 13 -10.29 9.20 2.69
CA ARG A 13 -9.35 8.31 1.99
C ARG A 13 -8.26 9.06 1.20
N VAL A 14 -7.88 10.25 1.65
CA VAL A 14 -6.79 11.03 1.04
C VAL A 14 -5.47 10.29 1.27
N ILE A 15 -4.71 10.04 0.20
CA ILE A 15 -3.40 9.39 0.27
C ILE A 15 -2.25 10.24 -0.26
N GLY A 16 -2.54 11.39 -0.86
CA GLY A 16 -1.48 12.24 -1.38
C GLY A 16 -1.96 13.56 -1.90
N ILE A 17 -1.01 14.46 -2.05
CA ILE A 17 -1.18 15.74 -2.72
C ILE A 17 0.11 16.08 -3.47
N GLU A 18 0.01 16.42 -4.75
CA GLU A 18 1.16 16.80 -5.59
C GLU A 18 2.30 15.76 -5.52
N ASN A 19 1.94 14.47 -5.57
CA ASN A 19 2.84 13.32 -5.49
C ASN A 19 3.60 13.21 -4.16
N ARG A 20 3.08 13.78 -3.08
CA ARG A 20 3.65 13.74 -1.73
C ARG A 20 2.61 13.35 -0.71
N LEU A 21 3.07 12.89 0.45
CA LEU A 21 2.20 12.68 1.61
C LEU A 21 1.89 14.04 2.24
N PRO A 22 0.59 14.33 2.54
CA PRO A 22 0.23 15.59 3.19
C PRO A 22 0.61 15.66 4.67
N TRP A 23 1.12 14.58 5.24
CA TRP A 23 1.47 14.48 6.66
C TRP A 23 2.89 13.97 6.83
N ARG A 24 3.41 14.15 8.04
CA ARG A 24 4.59 13.47 8.52
C ARG A 24 4.21 12.68 9.77
N LEU A 25 4.32 11.35 9.72
CA LEU A 25 3.93 10.47 10.82
C LEU A 25 4.98 9.38 11.00
N PRO A 26 6.01 9.64 11.82
CA PRO A 26 7.12 8.68 12.00
C PRO A 26 6.66 7.28 12.44
N ALA A 27 5.61 7.18 13.25
CA ALA A 27 5.06 5.89 13.67
C ALA A 27 4.58 5.08 12.48
N ASP A 28 3.99 5.73 11.45
CA ASP A 28 3.53 5.05 10.25
C ASP A 28 4.71 4.58 9.40
N MET A 29 5.74 5.38 9.27
CA MET A 29 6.95 4.99 8.53
C MET A 29 7.58 3.75 9.15
N LYS A 30 7.65 3.67 10.48
CA LYS A 30 8.17 2.52 11.19
C LYS A 30 7.28 1.29 10.98
N HIS A 31 5.97 1.46 11.07
CA HIS A 31 4.99 0.39 10.86
C HIS A 31 5.07 -0.16 9.43
N PHE A 32 5.15 0.71 8.44
CA PHE A 32 5.32 0.35 7.04
C PHE A 32 6.57 -0.52 6.85
N ARG A 33 7.68 -0.11 7.44
CA ARG A 33 8.92 -0.85 7.36
C ARG A 33 8.79 -2.25 7.94
N ILE A 34 8.17 -2.38 9.11
CA ILE A 34 7.96 -3.66 9.77
C ILE A 34 7.07 -4.57 8.92
N LEU A 35 5.98 -4.03 8.39
CA LEU A 35 5.04 -4.78 7.56
C LEU A 35 5.68 -5.34 6.30
N THR A 36 6.55 -4.55 5.67
CA THR A 36 7.04 -4.87 4.33
C THR A 36 8.41 -5.55 4.32
N MET A 37 9.14 -5.53 5.43
CA MET A 37 10.51 -6.05 5.49
C MET A 37 10.57 -7.52 5.07
N GLY A 38 11.50 -7.82 4.18
CA GLY A 38 11.71 -9.18 3.67
C GLY A 38 10.69 -9.64 2.63
N LYS A 39 9.79 -8.76 2.21
CA LYS A 39 8.71 -9.12 1.28
C LYS A 39 8.86 -8.38 -0.05
N PRO A 40 8.30 -8.91 -1.16
CA PRO A 40 8.21 -8.14 -2.38
C PRO A 40 7.29 -6.94 -2.20
N VAL A 41 7.72 -5.77 -2.67
CA VAL A 41 6.91 -4.56 -2.70
C VAL A 41 6.67 -4.20 -4.16
N LEU A 42 5.40 -4.02 -4.51
CA LEU A 42 4.95 -3.67 -5.85
C LEU A 42 4.48 -2.22 -5.85
N MET A 43 4.89 -1.46 -6.85
CA MET A 43 4.55 -0.05 -6.96
C MET A 43 4.51 0.41 -8.41
N GLY A 44 3.76 1.46 -8.64
CA GLY A 44 3.83 2.16 -9.92
C GLY A 44 5.08 3.02 -9.99
N ARG A 45 5.44 3.44 -11.20
CA ARG A 45 6.66 4.23 -11.45
C ARG A 45 6.70 5.53 -10.64
N LYS A 46 5.59 6.27 -10.59
CA LYS A 46 5.55 7.55 -9.87
C LYS A 46 5.81 7.37 -8.38
N THR A 47 5.32 6.28 -7.80
CA THR A 47 5.57 5.96 -6.39
C THR A 47 7.05 5.69 -6.18
N PHE A 48 7.69 4.91 -7.05
CA PHE A 48 9.11 4.67 -6.95
C PHE A 48 9.92 5.96 -7.06
N GLU A 49 9.57 6.82 -8.00
CA GLU A 49 10.26 8.11 -8.17
C GLU A 49 10.08 9.02 -6.96
N SER A 50 8.92 8.97 -6.31
CA SER A 50 8.66 9.71 -5.08
C SER A 50 9.49 9.18 -3.91
N VAL A 51 9.63 7.86 -3.79
CA VAL A 51 10.49 7.24 -2.77
C VAL A 51 11.96 7.58 -3.04
N GLY A 52 12.37 7.61 -4.29
CA GLY A 52 13.68 8.09 -4.74
C GLY A 52 14.78 7.05 -4.73
N LYS A 53 14.57 5.89 -4.11
CA LYS A 53 15.56 4.81 -4.05
C LYS A 53 14.87 3.49 -3.73
N PRO A 54 15.50 2.34 -4.04
CA PRO A 54 14.95 1.05 -3.64
C PRO A 54 14.83 0.95 -2.12
N LEU A 55 13.76 0.31 -1.66
CA LEU A 55 13.54 0.04 -0.24
C LEU A 55 14.44 -1.11 0.18
N ALA A 56 15.33 -0.86 1.14
CA ALA A 56 16.31 -1.84 1.59
C ALA A 56 15.65 -3.06 2.24
N GLY A 57 16.20 -4.25 1.98
CA GLY A 57 15.71 -5.49 2.59
C GLY A 57 14.43 -6.04 1.98
N ARG A 58 14.01 -5.50 0.85
CA ARG A 58 12.78 -5.90 0.15
C ARG A 58 13.07 -6.04 -1.33
N THR A 59 12.33 -6.92 -2.01
CA THR A 59 12.40 -7.01 -3.47
C THR A 59 11.50 -5.94 -4.05
N ASN A 60 12.09 -4.92 -4.66
CA ASN A 60 11.34 -3.80 -5.23
C ASN A 60 10.94 -4.14 -6.67
N ILE A 61 9.66 -4.09 -6.97
CA ILE A 61 9.11 -4.37 -8.29
C ILE A 61 8.30 -3.16 -8.73
N VAL A 62 8.73 -2.54 -9.84
CA VAL A 62 8.07 -1.36 -10.41
C VAL A 62 7.32 -1.79 -11.66
N VAL A 63 6.04 -1.45 -11.73
CA VAL A 63 5.20 -1.76 -12.89
C VAL A 63 5.07 -0.50 -13.72
N THR A 64 5.47 -0.57 -14.97
CA THR A 64 5.37 0.53 -15.93
C THR A 64 5.24 -0.02 -17.34
N GLN A 65 4.50 0.71 -18.20
CA GLN A 65 4.41 0.35 -19.61
C GLN A 65 5.66 0.76 -20.40
N ASP A 66 6.51 1.59 -19.84
CA ASP A 66 7.75 2.04 -20.48
C ASP A 66 8.80 0.92 -20.48
N LYS A 67 9.00 0.29 -21.62
CA LYS A 67 9.90 -0.85 -21.79
C LYS A 67 11.38 -0.47 -21.69
N THR A 68 11.69 0.82 -21.70
CA THR A 68 13.07 1.31 -21.58
C THR A 68 13.46 1.67 -20.16
N TYR A 69 12.51 1.63 -19.21
CA TYR A 69 12.72 2.01 -17.83
C TYR A 69 13.52 0.91 -17.10
N GLN A 70 14.73 1.24 -16.64
CA GLN A 70 15.64 0.27 -16.02
C GLN A 70 16.43 0.90 -14.86
N PRO A 71 15.77 1.35 -13.79
CA PRO A 71 16.49 1.89 -12.64
C PRO A 71 17.26 0.79 -11.92
N ILE A 72 18.39 1.19 -11.32
CA ILE A 72 19.25 0.25 -10.60
C ILE A 72 18.59 -0.17 -9.27
N GLY A 73 18.68 -1.46 -8.96
CA GLY A 73 18.22 -1.99 -7.67
C GLY A 73 16.75 -2.35 -7.61
N VAL A 74 16.03 -2.27 -8.74
CA VAL A 74 14.63 -2.70 -8.81
C VAL A 74 14.45 -3.66 -9.97
N LYS A 75 13.40 -4.45 -9.88
CA LYS A 75 12.92 -5.27 -10.99
C LYS A 75 11.77 -4.52 -11.66
N VAL A 76 11.73 -4.54 -12.98
CA VAL A 76 10.71 -3.85 -13.75
C VAL A 76 9.78 -4.87 -14.39
N ALA A 77 8.49 -4.66 -14.24
CA ALA A 77 7.44 -5.44 -14.88
C ALA A 77 6.58 -4.51 -15.73
N HIS A 78 5.97 -5.04 -16.77
CA HIS A 78 5.15 -4.25 -17.70
C HIS A 78 3.67 -4.56 -17.54
N THR A 79 3.33 -5.58 -16.76
CA THR A 79 1.96 -5.92 -16.39
C THR A 79 1.93 -6.36 -14.93
N ILE A 80 0.74 -6.34 -14.34
CA ILE A 80 0.55 -6.84 -12.97
C ILE A 80 0.88 -8.33 -12.88
N ASP A 81 0.45 -9.12 -13.85
CA ASP A 81 0.72 -10.55 -13.85
C ASP A 81 2.22 -10.85 -13.94
N GLU A 82 2.94 -10.08 -14.74
CA GLU A 82 4.40 -10.18 -14.80
C GLU A 82 5.04 -9.84 -13.46
N ALA A 83 4.55 -8.80 -12.79
CA ALA A 83 5.04 -8.41 -11.46
C ALA A 83 4.80 -9.52 -10.43
N LEU A 84 3.64 -10.14 -10.45
CA LEU A 84 3.33 -11.24 -9.55
C LEU A 84 4.19 -12.48 -9.84
N ALA A 85 4.51 -12.72 -11.10
CA ALA A 85 5.44 -13.80 -11.48
C ALA A 85 6.84 -13.52 -10.96
N ILE A 86 7.30 -12.27 -11.00
CA ILE A 86 8.60 -11.86 -10.44
C ILE A 86 8.62 -12.06 -8.92
N ALA A 87 7.51 -11.77 -8.24
CA ALA A 87 7.40 -12.00 -6.80
C ALA A 87 7.50 -13.48 -6.44
N GLY A 88 7.15 -14.35 -7.38
CA GLY A 88 7.41 -15.77 -7.29
C GLY A 88 6.63 -16.47 -6.19
N GLU A 89 7.36 -17.18 -5.31
CA GLU A 89 6.77 -18.02 -4.28
C GLU A 89 6.58 -17.28 -2.95
N ALA A 90 6.63 -15.96 -2.94
CA ALA A 90 6.40 -15.19 -1.73
C ALA A 90 5.00 -15.49 -1.18
N GLN A 91 4.89 -15.58 0.15
CA GLN A 91 3.59 -15.82 0.79
C GLN A 91 2.69 -14.59 0.72
N GLU A 92 3.27 -13.41 0.75
CA GLU A 92 2.54 -12.15 0.73
C GLU A 92 3.30 -11.13 -0.11
N VAL A 93 2.57 -10.41 -0.96
CA VAL A 93 3.10 -9.34 -1.81
C VAL A 93 2.47 -8.04 -1.37
N MET A 94 3.27 -7.01 -1.14
CA MET A 94 2.85 -5.74 -0.57
C MET A 94 2.74 -4.68 -1.66
N VAL A 95 1.52 -4.28 -1.99
CA VAL A 95 1.25 -3.24 -2.99
C VAL A 95 1.25 -1.89 -2.27
N ILE A 96 2.19 -1.01 -2.65
CA ILE A 96 2.44 0.22 -1.89
C ILE A 96 2.04 1.51 -2.61
N GLY A 97 1.40 1.41 -3.76
CA GLY A 97 0.80 2.58 -4.40
C GLY A 97 1.21 2.80 -5.85
N GLY A 98 0.74 3.81 -6.48
CA GLY A 98 -0.19 4.82 -5.96
C GLY A 98 -1.66 4.55 -6.25
N ALA A 99 -2.45 5.61 -6.29
CA ALA A 99 -3.90 5.53 -6.36
C ALA A 99 -4.41 4.63 -7.50
N SER A 100 -3.89 4.82 -8.71
CA SER A 100 -4.28 4.00 -9.87
C SER A 100 -3.92 2.54 -9.66
N PHE A 101 -2.75 2.28 -9.07
CA PHE A 101 -2.27 0.93 -8.83
C PHE A 101 -3.11 0.22 -7.76
N TYR A 102 -3.48 0.92 -6.70
CA TYR A 102 -4.42 0.40 -5.70
C TYR A 102 -5.77 0.05 -6.34
N MET A 103 -6.27 0.93 -7.20
CA MET A 103 -7.56 0.70 -7.87
C MET A 103 -7.53 -0.57 -8.71
N GLN A 104 -6.45 -0.81 -9.44
CA GLN A 104 -6.30 -1.98 -10.30
C GLN A 104 -6.17 -3.27 -9.49
N LEU A 105 -5.55 -3.21 -8.31
CA LEU A 105 -5.25 -4.40 -7.52
C LEU A 105 -6.27 -4.70 -6.42
N LEU A 106 -7.11 -3.74 -6.04
CA LEU A 106 -8.12 -3.98 -5.01
C LEU A 106 -9.00 -5.20 -5.31
N PRO A 107 -9.49 -5.41 -6.55
CA PRO A 107 -10.31 -6.60 -6.84
C PRO A 107 -9.57 -7.93 -6.65
N ARG A 108 -8.24 -7.90 -6.67
CA ARG A 108 -7.39 -9.09 -6.57
C ARG A 108 -6.79 -9.26 -5.16
N ALA A 109 -6.99 -8.29 -4.27
CA ALA A 109 -6.37 -8.29 -2.96
C ALA A 109 -7.16 -9.13 -1.96
N GLN A 110 -6.46 -9.77 -1.03
CA GLN A 110 -7.04 -10.52 0.08
C GLN A 110 -6.94 -9.76 1.39
N ARG A 111 -6.05 -8.77 1.48
CA ARG A 111 -5.79 -8.07 2.73
C ARG A 111 -5.51 -6.59 2.46
N LEU A 112 -6.01 -5.74 3.36
CA LEU A 112 -5.68 -4.31 3.38
C LEU A 112 -5.01 -3.99 4.71
N HIS A 113 -3.80 -3.45 4.66
CA HIS A 113 -3.12 -2.89 5.82
C HIS A 113 -3.22 -1.38 5.73
N LEU A 114 -4.12 -0.79 6.50
CA LEU A 114 -4.42 0.63 6.43
C LEU A 114 -3.96 1.34 7.70
N THR A 115 -3.34 2.50 7.54
CA THR A 115 -3.17 3.44 8.63
C THR A 115 -4.19 4.53 8.43
N GLU A 116 -5.16 4.62 9.34
CA GLU A 116 -6.14 5.69 9.34
C GLU A 116 -5.59 6.85 10.15
N ILE A 117 -5.37 7.99 9.52
CA ILE A 117 -4.93 9.21 10.20
C ILE A 117 -6.16 10.07 10.39
N HIS A 118 -6.52 10.32 11.65
CA HIS A 118 -7.79 10.96 12.00
C HIS A 118 -7.67 12.48 11.91
N HIS A 119 -7.54 12.96 10.68
CA HIS A 119 -7.41 14.39 10.37
C HIS A 119 -7.84 14.65 8.93
N ASP A 120 -8.35 15.85 8.67
CA ASP A 120 -8.75 16.27 7.33
C ASP A 120 -7.55 16.89 6.61
N PHE A 121 -7.14 16.29 5.51
CA PHE A 121 -6.06 16.80 4.68
C PHE A 121 -6.60 17.19 3.32
N ALA A 122 -6.07 18.27 2.74
CA ALA A 122 -6.25 18.54 1.33
C ALA A 122 -5.48 17.50 0.53
N GLY A 123 -6.06 16.97 -0.54
CA GLY A 123 -5.40 15.98 -1.35
C GLY A 123 -6.01 15.87 -2.74
N ASP A 124 -5.21 15.30 -3.66
CA ASP A 124 -5.61 15.04 -5.03
C ASP A 124 -5.53 13.56 -5.41
N ALA A 125 -5.03 12.72 -4.51
CA ALA A 125 -4.98 11.28 -4.68
C ALA A 125 -5.70 10.59 -3.53
N PHE A 126 -6.46 9.54 -3.85
CA PHE A 126 -7.34 8.87 -2.91
C PHE A 126 -7.20 7.36 -3.01
N PHE A 127 -7.29 6.70 -1.86
CA PHE A 127 -7.41 5.24 -1.84
C PHE A 127 -8.79 4.87 -2.39
N PRO A 128 -8.91 3.80 -3.19
CA PRO A 128 -10.19 3.42 -3.76
C PRO A 128 -11.21 3.04 -2.68
N ALA A 129 -12.47 3.33 -2.93
CA ALA A 129 -13.55 2.89 -2.06
C ALA A 129 -13.66 1.36 -2.12
N TRP A 130 -13.95 0.75 -1.00
CA TRP A 130 -14.20 -0.69 -0.93
C TRP A 130 -15.58 -0.95 -0.37
N ASP A 131 -16.16 -2.09 -0.74
CA ASP A 131 -17.46 -2.51 -0.23
C ASP A 131 -17.25 -3.15 1.14
N SER A 132 -17.78 -2.55 2.19
CA SER A 132 -17.65 -3.05 3.54
C SER A 132 -18.30 -4.42 3.75
N ALA A 133 -19.18 -4.83 2.84
CA ALA A 133 -19.74 -6.19 2.88
C ALA A 133 -18.75 -7.26 2.40
N GLU A 134 -17.71 -6.86 1.66
CA GLU A 134 -16.69 -7.77 1.16
C GLU A 134 -15.46 -7.87 2.06
N TRP A 135 -15.34 -6.97 3.03
CA TRP A 135 -14.15 -6.86 3.87
C TRP A 135 -14.55 -6.81 5.34
N HIS A 136 -13.77 -7.47 6.21
CA HIS A 136 -13.98 -7.33 7.64
C HIS A 136 -12.69 -6.98 8.35
N GLU A 137 -12.82 -6.20 9.41
CA GLU A 137 -11.69 -5.77 10.21
C GLU A 137 -11.27 -6.92 11.13
N VAL A 138 -9.98 -7.32 11.04
CA VAL A 138 -9.43 -8.40 11.86
C VAL A 138 -8.48 -7.88 12.93
N HIS A 139 -8.01 -6.64 12.79
CA HIS A 139 -7.11 -6.02 13.77
C HIS A 139 -7.29 -4.51 13.75
N ARG A 140 -7.27 -3.89 14.92
CA ARG A 140 -7.26 -2.44 15.09
C ARG A 140 -6.41 -2.07 16.29
N ASP A 141 -5.53 -1.10 16.10
CA ASP A 141 -4.63 -0.59 17.12
C ASP A 141 -4.67 0.94 17.07
N ASP A 142 -5.37 1.55 18.03
CA ASP A 142 -5.61 2.99 18.06
C ASP A 142 -4.53 3.70 18.88
N HIS A 143 -4.04 4.83 18.36
CA HIS A 143 -2.99 5.62 18.99
C HIS A 143 -3.38 7.09 19.09
N ALA A 144 -3.10 7.68 20.26
CA ALA A 144 -3.23 9.11 20.47
C ALA A 144 -2.02 9.85 19.88
N PRO A 145 -2.14 11.15 19.58
CA PRO A 145 -0.98 11.94 19.20
C PRO A 145 0.08 11.94 20.29
N ASP A 146 1.32 12.10 19.89
CA ASP A 146 2.45 12.23 20.83
C ASP A 146 3.44 13.27 20.31
N GLY A 147 4.61 13.42 20.96
CA GLY A 147 5.60 14.45 20.61
C GLY A 147 6.16 14.33 19.21
N ASP A 148 6.17 13.12 18.63
CA ASP A 148 6.69 12.87 17.29
C ASP A 148 5.58 12.74 16.25
N ASN A 149 4.35 12.43 16.68
CA ASN A 149 3.22 12.13 15.82
C ASN A 149 2.07 13.09 16.17
N ALA A 150 1.86 14.10 15.32
CA ALA A 150 0.95 15.21 15.59
C ALA A 150 -0.53 14.84 15.52
N TYR A 151 -0.87 13.70 14.94
CA TYR A 151 -2.26 13.30 14.67
C TYR A 151 -2.60 11.99 15.35
N PRO A 152 -3.86 11.79 15.80
CA PRO A 152 -4.30 10.45 16.20
C PRO A 152 -4.34 9.55 14.96
N TYR A 153 -4.02 8.30 15.15
CA TYR A 153 -3.96 7.34 14.05
C TYR A 153 -4.30 5.94 14.52
N SER A 154 -4.72 5.09 13.60
CA SER A 154 -5.04 3.69 13.88
C SER A 154 -4.43 2.79 12.82
N PHE A 155 -3.80 1.71 13.25
CA PHE A 155 -3.36 0.65 12.35
C PHE A 155 -4.47 -0.37 12.25
N VAL A 156 -4.97 -0.60 11.04
CA VAL A 156 -6.14 -1.44 10.78
C VAL A 156 -5.79 -2.47 9.73
N THR A 157 -6.15 -3.72 9.98
CA THR A 157 -6.04 -4.78 8.98
C THR A 157 -7.44 -5.26 8.64
N LEU A 158 -7.76 -5.26 7.35
CA LEU A 158 -9.00 -5.83 6.82
C LEU A 158 -8.65 -7.06 5.99
N GLU A 159 -9.50 -8.07 6.08
CA GLU A 159 -9.39 -9.25 5.24
C GLU A 159 -10.67 -9.42 4.42
N ARG A 160 -10.50 -9.91 3.19
CA ARG A 160 -11.64 -10.15 2.32
C ARG A 160 -12.47 -11.29 2.89
N CYS A 161 -13.77 -11.07 2.94
CA CYS A 161 -14.70 -12.11 3.34
C CYS A 161 -14.67 -13.24 2.31
N ARG A 162 -14.66 -14.48 2.79
CA ARG A 162 -14.72 -15.62 1.89
C ARG A 162 -16.06 -15.66 1.20
N PRO A 163 -16.12 -16.08 -0.08
CA PRO A 163 -17.39 -16.34 -0.73
C PRO A 163 -18.19 -17.34 0.09
N SER A 164 -19.44 -17.04 0.26
CA SER A 164 -20.31 -17.95 1.01
C SER A 164 -20.65 -19.19 0.22
N SER A 165 -20.17 -19.43 -0.83
CA SER A 165 -20.44 -20.46 -1.53
C SER A 165 -20.22 -21.51 -1.67
N GLU A 166 -19.91 -21.72 -1.55
CA GLU A 166 -19.53 -22.52 -1.90
C GLU A 166 -20.18 -23.45 -2.22
N PRO A 167 -20.43 -23.78 -2.70
CA PRO A 167 -21.27 -24.56 -3.19
C PRO A 167 -21.38 -25.37 -3.26
#